data_a16ea8a3b37e71136d50cbb195e5be82
#
_entry.id   a16ea8a3b37e71136d50cbb195e5be82
#
_cell.length_a   1.000
_cell.length_b   1.000
_cell.length_c   1.000
_cell.angle_alpha   90.00
_cell.angle_beta   90.00
_cell.angle_gamma   90.00
#
_symmetry.space_group_name_H-M   'P 1'
#
loop_
_entity.id
_entity.type
_entity.pdbx_description
1 polymer ?
#
loop_
_entity_poly.entity_id
_entity_poly.type
_entity_poly.pdbx_seq_one_letter_code
_entity_poly.pdbx_strand_id
1 'polypeptide(L)'
;SFALTMVFWKKFALGREDGPEKKDAGRAEGTETASDVEISRKIEMPQVIEQSREIITELYVPMKGQVLDVGQSADEVFASKALGDGVAINPAEGMVCAPCDGTISLLFPTKHAVGITSETGVEVLIHIGINTVQLDGQGCEAFVAQGDKVKKGHKLIAADLDLIREKGLNPQTMM
;
A
#
# COMPACT_ATOMS: atom_id res chain seq x y z
N SER A 1 12.70 -10.47 -17.80
CA SER A 1 12.18 -9.45 -16.86
C SER A 1 10.73 -9.20 -17.19
N PHE A 2 9.82 -9.73 -16.38
CA PHE A 2 8.41 -9.37 -16.49
C PHE A 2 8.17 -8.26 -15.46
N ALA A 3 7.92 -7.05 -15.94
CA ALA A 3 7.37 -5.98 -15.12
C ALA A 3 5.86 -6.18 -15.05
N LEU A 4 5.31 -6.33 -13.85
CA LEU A 4 3.88 -6.35 -13.62
C LEU A 4 3.45 -4.93 -13.27
N THR A 5 2.75 -4.27 -14.18
CA THR A 5 2.23 -2.92 -13.93
C THR A 5 0.92 -3.05 -13.18
N MET A 6 0.92 -2.74 -11.89
CA MET A 6 -0.29 -2.68 -11.07
C MET A 6 -0.78 -1.24 -10.97
N VAL A 7 -2.03 -1.01 -11.37
CA VAL A 7 -2.72 0.27 -11.21
C VAL A 7 -3.50 0.22 -9.90
N PHE A 8 -3.07 1.01 -8.91
CA PHE A 8 -3.76 1.12 -7.62
C PHE A 8 -4.72 2.30 -7.60
N TRP A 9 -5.99 2.02 -7.37
CA TRP A 9 -7.01 3.03 -7.09
C TRP A 9 -7.09 3.28 -5.58
N LYS A 10 -6.67 4.47 -5.13
CA LYS A 10 -6.83 4.89 -3.73
C LYS A 10 -8.22 5.48 -3.53
N LYS A 11 -9.11 4.72 -2.90
CA LYS A 11 -10.42 5.23 -2.46
C LYS A 11 -10.24 6.03 -1.18
N PHE A 12 -10.29 7.35 -1.28
CA PHE A 12 -10.24 8.25 -0.13
C PHE A 12 -11.58 8.19 0.62
N ALA A 13 -11.59 7.64 1.84
CA ALA A 13 -12.72 7.74 2.75
C ALA A 13 -12.61 9.06 3.51
N LEU A 14 -13.48 10.03 3.20
CA LEU A 14 -13.68 11.23 3.99
C LEU A 14 -14.38 10.87 5.29
N GLY A 15 -13.68 10.99 6.42
CA GLY A 15 -14.25 10.93 7.75
C GLY A 15 -15.18 12.12 7.99
N ARG A 16 -16.38 11.81 8.45
CA ARG A 16 -17.32 12.79 9.00
C ARG A 16 -16.88 13.11 10.41
N GLU A 17 -16.59 14.37 10.68
CA GLU A 17 -16.54 14.89 12.05
C GLU A 17 -17.84 15.65 12.34
N ASP A 18 -18.57 15.15 13.34
CA ASP A 18 -19.71 15.81 13.96
C ASP A 18 -19.17 16.89 14.90
N GLY A 19 -19.63 18.13 14.73
CA GLY A 19 -19.37 19.23 15.64
C GLY A 19 -20.69 19.93 16.05
N PRO A 20 -20.78 20.56 17.22
CA PRO A 20 -21.99 20.68 17.99
C PRO A 20 -22.86 21.90 17.67
N GLU A 21 -24.17 21.70 17.96
CA GLU A 21 -25.21 22.71 18.07
C GLU A 21 -24.80 23.94 18.89
N LYS A 22 -25.22 25.14 18.44
CA LYS A 22 -25.52 26.27 19.33
C LYS A 22 -26.73 27.06 18.87
N LYS A 23 -27.56 27.28 19.86
CA LYS A 23 -28.85 27.94 19.91
C LYS A 23 -28.76 29.46 19.76
N ASP A 24 -29.88 29.96 19.23
CA ASP A 24 -30.70 31.13 19.58
C ASP A 24 -30.14 32.56 19.63
N ALA A 25 -30.95 33.36 18.96
CA ALA A 25 -31.61 34.62 19.33
C ALA A 25 -31.05 35.92 18.75
N GLY A 26 -31.98 36.68 18.12
CA GLY A 26 -31.84 38.11 17.99
C GLY A 26 -32.44 38.73 16.74
N ARG A 27 -33.75 39.04 16.84
CA ARG A 27 -34.57 39.85 15.93
C ARG A 27 -34.11 41.32 15.91
N ALA A 28 -34.00 41.96 14.74
CA ALA A 28 -34.34 43.35 14.54
C ALA A 28 -34.60 43.66 13.06
N GLU A 29 -35.73 44.29 12.82
CA GLU A 29 -36.24 44.88 11.57
C GLU A 29 -35.47 46.13 11.19
N GLY A 30 -35.39 46.39 9.89
CA GLY A 30 -34.95 47.69 9.36
C GLY A 30 -35.07 47.72 7.83
N THR A 31 -36.17 48.34 7.37
CA THR A 31 -36.51 48.70 5.99
C THR A 31 -35.53 49.74 5.42
N GLU A 32 -35.21 49.66 4.12
CA GLU A 32 -35.39 50.66 3.06
C GLU A 32 -34.59 50.35 1.80
N THR A 33 -35.29 50.14 0.75
CA THR A 33 -35.42 50.70 -0.61
C THR A 33 -34.18 51.04 -1.44
N ALA A 34 -34.21 50.42 -2.61
CA ALA A 34 -33.92 50.95 -3.96
C ALA A 34 -32.45 51.23 -4.37
N SER A 35 -31.92 50.51 -5.29
CA SER A 35 -31.85 50.83 -6.70
C SER A 35 -30.96 49.86 -7.48
N ASP A 36 -31.47 49.46 -8.62
CA ASP A 36 -30.86 48.66 -9.66
C ASP A 36 -29.45 49.09 -10.03
N VAL A 37 -28.48 48.18 -9.89
CA VAL A 37 -27.33 48.13 -10.76
C VAL A 37 -27.05 46.65 -11.06
N GLU A 38 -27.55 46.25 -12.20
CA GLU A 38 -27.22 45.00 -12.87
C GLU A 38 -25.72 45.00 -13.22
N ILE A 39 -24.91 44.32 -12.43
CA ILE A 39 -23.55 43.96 -12.80
C ILE A 39 -23.48 42.44 -12.93
N SER A 40 -23.93 42.00 -14.09
CA SER A 40 -23.61 40.66 -14.57
C SER A 40 -22.10 40.54 -14.81
N ARG A 41 -21.34 40.40 -13.73
CA ARG A 41 -19.98 39.90 -13.82
C ARG A 41 -20.05 38.37 -13.77
N LYS A 42 -20.14 37.80 -14.95
CA LYS A 42 -19.83 36.39 -15.17
C LYS A 42 -18.39 36.14 -14.67
N ILE A 43 -18.27 35.71 -13.44
CA ILE A 43 -16.99 35.20 -12.93
C ILE A 43 -16.80 33.88 -13.61
N GLU A 44 -16.07 33.89 -14.72
CA GLU A 44 -15.51 32.66 -15.27
C GLU A 44 -14.48 32.17 -14.27
N MET A 45 -14.91 31.25 -13.42
CA MET A 45 -13.97 30.45 -12.64
C MET A 45 -13.04 29.74 -13.62
N PRO A 46 -11.71 29.91 -13.49
CA PRO A 46 -10.80 29.09 -14.27
C PRO A 46 -11.14 27.65 -13.95
N GLN A 47 -11.53 26.91 -14.96
CA GLN A 47 -11.58 25.45 -14.86
C GLN A 47 -10.14 25.00 -14.62
N VAL A 48 -9.78 24.85 -13.36
CA VAL A 48 -8.62 24.04 -12.98
C VAL A 48 -9.00 22.63 -13.38
N ILE A 49 -8.63 22.27 -14.60
CA ILE A 49 -8.61 20.88 -15.03
C ILE A 49 -7.50 20.27 -14.15
N GLU A 50 -7.91 19.79 -12.99
CA GLU A 50 -7.10 18.91 -12.18
C GLU A 50 -6.95 17.63 -13.00
N GLN A 51 -5.98 17.63 -13.90
CA GLN A 51 -5.51 16.41 -14.50
C GLN A 51 -5.02 15.57 -13.32
N SER A 52 -5.88 14.67 -12.88
CA SER A 52 -5.51 13.56 -12.01
C SER A 52 -4.37 12.83 -12.73
N ARG A 53 -3.12 13.16 -12.36
CA ARG A 53 -1.97 12.39 -12.81
C ARG A 53 -2.17 11.01 -12.23
N GLU A 54 -2.50 10.07 -13.09
CA GLU A 54 -2.52 8.66 -12.74
C GLU A 54 -1.13 8.29 -12.22
N ILE A 55 -1.03 8.02 -10.92
CA ILE A 55 0.25 7.64 -10.31
C ILE A 55 0.46 6.17 -10.65
N ILE A 56 1.26 5.92 -11.67
CA ILE A 56 1.68 4.57 -12.05
C ILE A 56 2.94 4.25 -11.25
N THR A 57 2.84 3.26 -10.37
CA THR A 57 4.00 2.71 -9.66
C THR A 57 4.33 1.35 -10.25
N GLU A 58 5.52 1.23 -10.80
CA GLU A 58 6.04 -0.03 -11.32
C GLU A 58 6.63 -0.84 -10.18
N LEU A 59 6.08 -2.04 -9.93
CA LEU A 59 6.58 -2.97 -8.93
C LEU A 59 7.25 -4.17 -9.62
N TYR A 60 8.39 -4.57 -9.08
CA TYR A 60 9.14 -5.73 -9.55
C TYR A 60 8.93 -6.91 -8.61
N VAL A 61 8.96 -8.11 -9.16
CA VAL A 61 8.87 -9.34 -8.36
C VAL A 61 10.03 -9.38 -7.35
N PRO A 62 9.76 -9.53 -6.04
CA PRO A 62 10.77 -9.37 -5.00
C PRO A 62 11.74 -10.56 -4.90
N MET A 63 11.42 -11.70 -5.52
CA MET A 63 12.24 -12.92 -5.44
C MET A 63 12.07 -13.78 -6.68
N LYS A 64 13.00 -14.72 -6.91
CA LYS A 64 12.90 -15.69 -8.00
C LYS A 64 11.88 -16.77 -7.68
N GLY A 65 11.01 -17.07 -8.65
CA GLY A 65 10.00 -18.11 -8.52
C GLY A 65 8.93 -18.04 -9.58
N GLN A 66 7.93 -18.90 -9.44
CA GLN A 66 6.73 -18.87 -10.27
C GLN A 66 5.75 -17.85 -9.69
N VAL A 67 5.35 -16.88 -10.49
CA VAL A 67 4.39 -15.83 -10.10
C VAL A 67 2.99 -16.26 -10.50
N LEU A 68 2.05 -16.09 -9.56
CA LEU A 68 0.64 -16.39 -9.68
C LEU A 68 -0.16 -15.15 -9.28
N ASP A 69 -1.43 -15.05 -9.68
CA ASP A 69 -2.36 -14.07 -9.08
C ASP A 69 -2.51 -14.35 -7.58
N VAL A 70 -2.63 -13.30 -6.76
CA VAL A 70 -2.78 -13.48 -5.32
C VAL A 70 -4.03 -14.28 -4.94
N GLY A 71 -5.08 -14.22 -5.76
CA GLY A 71 -6.29 -15.05 -5.60
C GLY A 71 -6.03 -16.57 -5.73
N GLN A 72 -4.86 -16.97 -6.23
CA GLN A 72 -4.39 -18.37 -6.29
C GLN A 72 -3.46 -18.72 -5.12
N SER A 73 -3.34 -17.85 -4.12
CA SER A 73 -2.58 -18.14 -2.91
C SER A 73 -3.19 -19.32 -2.16
N ALA A 74 -2.32 -20.12 -1.55
CA ALA A 74 -2.73 -21.18 -0.64
C ALA A 74 -3.20 -20.63 0.73
N ASP A 75 -3.02 -19.35 0.99
CA ASP A 75 -3.54 -18.63 2.17
C ASP A 75 -4.84 -17.91 1.81
N GLU A 76 -5.95 -18.27 2.52
CA GLU A 76 -7.30 -17.74 2.24
C GLU A 76 -7.40 -16.23 2.48
N VAL A 77 -6.65 -15.66 3.43
CA VAL A 77 -6.68 -14.23 3.73
C VAL A 77 -6.10 -13.44 2.57
N PHE A 78 -4.97 -13.88 2.02
CA PHE A 78 -4.38 -13.27 0.84
C PHE A 78 -5.21 -13.54 -0.41
N ALA A 79 -5.68 -14.78 -0.60
CA ALA A 79 -6.51 -15.15 -1.75
C ALA A 79 -7.82 -14.35 -1.84
N SER A 80 -8.39 -13.96 -0.70
CA SER A 80 -9.59 -13.10 -0.64
C SER A 80 -9.35 -11.65 -1.02
N LYS A 81 -8.06 -11.24 -1.19
CA LYS A 81 -7.63 -9.85 -1.43
C LYS A 81 -8.02 -8.88 -0.31
N ALA A 82 -8.30 -9.40 0.91
CA ALA A 82 -8.66 -8.58 2.06
C ALA A 82 -7.52 -7.62 2.49
N LEU A 83 -6.28 -7.97 2.21
CA LEU A 83 -5.08 -7.17 2.50
C LEU A 83 -4.62 -6.32 1.32
N GLY A 84 -5.31 -6.39 0.18
CA GLY A 84 -4.95 -5.69 -1.05
C GLY A 84 -4.86 -6.64 -2.24
N ASP A 85 -4.60 -6.08 -3.41
CA ASP A 85 -4.31 -6.86 -4.62
C ASP A 85 -2.81 -7.15 -4.72
N GLY A 86 -2.41 -8.20 -5.44
CA GLY A 86 -1.02 -8.56 -5.48
C GLY A 86 -0.72 -9.85 -6.24
N VAL A 87 0.40 -10.44 -5.89
CA VAL A 87 0.88 -11.70 -6.46
C VAL A 87 1.26 -12.70 -5.37
N ALA A 88 1.06 -13.97 -5.66
CA ALA A 88 1.64 -15.08 -4.91
C ALA A 88 2.84 -15.63 -5.68
N ILE A 89 3.91 -16.00 -4.99
CA ILE A 89 5.14 -16.49 -5.59
C ILE A 89 5.47 -17.84 -4.99
N ASN A 90 5.61 -18.86 -5.82
CA ASN A 90 6.21 -20.11 -5.41
C ASN A 90 7.74 -19.97 -5.56
N PRO A 91 8.49 -19.78 -4.45
CA PRO A 91 9.88 -19.36 -4.53
C PRO A 91 10.81 -20.48 -4.94
N ALA A 92 11.76 -20.15 -5.84
CA ALA A 92 12.89 -21.01 -6.21
C ALA A 92 14.14 -20.70 -5.37
N GLU A 93 14.27 -19.45 -4.89
CA GLU A 93 15.38 -18.98 -4.07
C GLU A 93 14.82 -18.12 -2.91
N GLY A 94 15.48 -18.16 -1.75
CA GLY A 94 15.01 -17.49 -0.55
C GLY A 94 15.42 -16.03 -0.39
N MET A 95 16.12 -15.44 -1.38
CA MET A 95 16.52 -14.03 -1.31
C MET A 95 15.36 -13.11 -1.73
N VAL A 96 14.92 -12.27 -0.81
CA VAL A 96 13.89 -11.25 -1.03
C VAL A 96 14.56 -9.90 -1.24
N CYS A 97 14.17 -9.20 -2.30
CA CYS A 97 14.71 -7.90 -2.70
C CYS A 97 13.58 -6.85 -2.77
N ALA A 98 13.95 -5.58 -2.68
CA ALA A 98 13.02 -4.46 -2.79
C ALA A 98 12.37 -4.41 -4.19
N PRO A 99 11.02 -4.41 -4.27
CA PRO A 99 10.29 -4.35 -5.54
C PRO A 99 10.28 -2.97 -6.18
N CYS A 100 10.59 -1.93 -5.41
CA CYS A 100 10.65 -0.53 -5.85
C CYS A 100 11.61 0.26 -4.98
N ASP A 101 11.86 1.50 -5.39
CA ASP A 101 12.50 2.51 -4.54
C ASP A 101 11.53 2.96 -3.45
N GLY A 102 12.02 3.11 -2.21
CA GLY A 102 11.14 3.49 -1.10
C GLY A 102 11.82 3.46 0.26
N THR A 103 10.99 3.42 1.29
CA THR A 103 11.42 3.35 2.70
C THR A 103 10.80 2.13 3.36
N ILE A 104 11.57 1.41 4.16
CA ILE A 104 11.05 0.30 4.98
C ILE A 104 10.10 0.87 6.02
N SER A 105 8.81 0.72 5.80
CA SER A 105 7.76 1.22 6.69
C SER A 105 7.52 0.29 7.87
N LEU A 106 7.77 -1.02 7.68
CA LEU A 106 7.55 -2.05 8.68
C LEU A 106 8.55 -3.20 8.48
N LEU A 107 9.15 -3.67 9.57
CA LEU A 107 9.87 -4.94 9.61
C LEU A 107 9.38 -5.71 10.84
N PHE A 108 8.77 -6.87 10.62
CA PHE A 108 8.31 -7.70 11.73
C PHE A 108 9.50 -8.25 12.54
N PRO A 109 9.40 -8.34 13.88
CA PRO A 109 10.48 -8.87 14.72
C PRO A 109 10.93 -10.27 14.31
N THR A 110 9.99 -11.11 13.85
CA THR A 110 10.24 -12.46 13.32
C THR A 110 10.71 -12.48 11.87
N LYS A 111 10.89 -11.32 11.24
CA LYS A 111 11.44 -11.11 9.89
C LYS A 111 10.72 -11.88 8.76
N HIS A 112 9.54 -12.44 9.05
CA HIS A 112 8.74 -13.15 8.05
C HIS A 112 7.95 -12.19 7.13
N ALA A 113 7.86 -10.91 7.50
CA ALA A 113 7.18 -9.92 6.68
C ALA A 113 7.87 -8.55 6.77
N VAL A 114 7.86 -7.83 5.65
CA VAL A 114 8.42 -6.50 5.49
C VAL A 114 7.47 -5.62 4.67
N GLY A 115 7.24 -4.39 5.15
CA GLY A 115 6.48 -3.36 4.48
C GLY A 115 7.39 -2.29 3.88
N ILE A 116 7.05 -1.80 2.70
CA ILE A 116 7.76 -0.73 2.00
C ILE A 116 6.76 0.31 1.56
N THR A 117 7.01 1.57 1.86
CA THR A 117 6.30 2.69 1.25
C THR A 117 7.14 3.24 0.12
N SER A 118 6.62 3.14 -1.11
CA SER A 118 7.30 3.64 -2.31
C SER A 118 7.43 5.17 -2.30
N GLU A 119 8.30 5.73 -3.15
CA GLU A 119 8.43 7.18 -3.32
C GLU A 119 7.12 7.84 -3.82
N THR A 120 6.22 7.07 -4.43
CA THR A 120 4.90 7.52 -4.90
C THR A 120 3.79 7.35 -3.86
N GLY A 121 4.11 6.81 -2.67
CA GLY A 121 3.17 6.58 -1.58
C GLY A 121 2.39 5.27 -1.66
N VAL A 122 2.74 4.37 -2.57
CA VAL A 122 2.17 3.01 -2.61
C VAL A 122 2.78 2.18 -1.49
N GLU A 123 1.92 1.52 -0.71
CA GLU A 123 2.34 0.60 0.35
C GLU A 123 2.40 -0.82 -0.20
N VAL A 124 3.53 -1.47 -0.02
CA VAL A 124 3.81 -2.84 -0.45
C VAL A 124 4.13 -3.68 0.77
N LEU A 125 3.41 -4.78 0.95
CA LEU A 125 3.72 -5.80 1.95
C LEU A 125 4.28 -7.04 1.26
N ILE A 126 5.40 -7.55 1.75
CA ILE A 126 5.95 -8.84 1.33
C ILE A 126 5.86 -9.76 2.55
N HIS A 127 5.13 -10.86 2.42
CA HIS A 127 4.94 -11.87 3.46
C HIS A 127 5.54 -13.20 3.02
N ILE A 128 6.58 -13.64 3.70
CA ILE A 128 7.41 -14.80 3.35
C ILE A 128 6.84 -16.05 3.97
N GLY A 129 6.37 -16.97 3.13
CA GLY A 129 5.78 -18.23 3.58
C GLY A 129 4.41 -18.04 4.25
N ILE A 130 3.70 -19.14 4.44
CA ILE A 130 2.41 -19.20 5.12
C ILE A 130 2.64 -19.71 6.54
N ASN A 131 2.12 -18.99 7.54
CA ASN A 131 2.27 -19.28 8.97
C ASN A 131 3.71 -19.28 9.48
N THR A 132 4.67 -18.70 8.76
CA THR A 132 6.09 -18.67 9.13
C THR A 132 6.39 -17.79 10.35
N VAL A 133 5.46 -16.98 10.81
CA VAL A 133 5.51 -16.33 12.12
C VAL A 133 5.78 -17.33 13.26
N GLN A 134 5.33 -18.59 13.12
CA GLN A 134 5.52 -19.66 14.10
C GLN A 134 7.00 -20.08 14.26
N LEU A 135 7.86 -19.72 13.31
CA LEU A 135 9.31 -20.01 13.37
C LEU A 135 10.05 -19.04 14.29
N ASP A 136 9.39 -18.02 14.80
CA ASP A 136 9.96 -17.01 15.70
C ASP A 136 11.29 -16.41 15.17
N GLY A 137 11.33 -16.19 13.86
CA GLY A 137 12.48 -15.61 13.17
C GLY A 137 13.57 -16.63 12.76
N GLN A 138 13.41 -17.91 13.08
CA GLN A 138 14.34 -18.93 12.63
C GLN A 138 14.29 -19.05 11.09
N GLY A 139 15.47 -19.09 10.47
CA GLY A 139 15.59 -19.18 9.01
C GLY A 139 15.32 -17.88 8.27
N CYS A 140 15.18 -16.74 8.96
CA CYS A 140 15.06 -15.41 8.34
C CYS A 140 16.16 -14.47 8.84
N GLU A 141 16.94 -13.94 7.90
CA GLU A 141 17.95 -12.92 8.16
C GLU A 141 17.58 -11.62 7.43
N ALA A 142 17.44 -10.53 8.18
CA ALA A 142 17.15 -9.22 7.60
C ALA A 142 18.44 -8.41 7.39
N PHE A 143 18.54 -7.75 6.22
CA PHE A 143 19.64 -6.86 5.84
C PHE A 143 19.27 -5.40 5.97
N VAL A 144 18.05 -5.11 6.40
CA VAL A 144 17.48 -3.76 6.56
C VAL A 144 16.81 -3.61 7.90
N ALA A 145 16.61 -2.38 8.31
CA ALA A 145 15.84 -1.99 9.49
C ALA A 145 14.66 -1.09 9.07
N GLN A 146 13.66 -0.99 9.94
CA GLN A 146 12.58 -0.04 9.76
C GLN A 146 13.11 1.40 9.69
N GLY A 147 12.67 2.17 8.71
CA GLY A 147 13.14 3.52 8.42
C GLY A 147 14.25 3.59 7.36
N ASP A 148 14.87 2.47 6.99
CA ASP A 148 15.90 2.46 5.96
C ASP A 148 15.32 2.81 4.58
N LYS A 149 16.09 3.60 3.82
CA LYS A 149 15.80 3.85 2.41
C LYS A 149 16.41 2.75 1.56
N VAL A 150 15.59 2.21 0.67
CA VAL A 150 15.99 1.12 -0.23
C VAL A 150 15.78 1.52 -1.68
N LYS A 151 16.62 0.96 -2.54
CA LYS A 151 16.46 1.02 -3.99
C LYS A 151 15.97 -0.33 -4.50
N LYS A 152 15.25 -0.32 -5.62
CA LYS A 152 14.84 -1.53 -6.32
C LYS A 152 15.99 -2.53 -6.43
N GLY A 153 15.73 -3.78 -6.05
CA GLY A 153 16.72 -4.86 -6.05
C GLY A 153 17.63 -4.91 -4.83
N HIS A 154 17.52 -3.95 -3.89
CA HIS A 154 18.24 -4.02 -2.62
C HIS A 154 17.80 -5.27 -1.84
N LYS A 155 18.73 -6.03 -1.30
CA LYS A 155 18.45 -7.22 -0.49
C LYS A 155 17.75 -6.81 0.80
N LEU A 156 16.63 -7.44 1.09
CA LEU A 156 15.82 -7.15 2.29
C LEU A 156 15.94 -8.26 3.32
N ILE A 157 15.63 -9.49 2.91
CA ILE A 157 15.58 -10.66 3.79
C ILE A 157 16.10 -11.87 3.03
N ALA A 158 16.94 -12.69 3.69
CA ALA A 158 17.22 -14.05 3.25
C ALA A 158 16.36 -15.02 4.06
N ALA A 159 15.58 -15.87 3.37
CA ALA A 159 14.76 -16.89 3.98
C ALA A 159 15.29 -18.27 3.63
N ASP A 160 15.42 -19.13 4.64
CA ASP A 160 15.76 -20.53 4.47
C ASP A 160 14.51 -21.33 4.07
N LEU A 161 14.34 -21.52 2.76
CA LEU A 161 13.17 -22.24 2.21
C LEU A 161 13.13 -23.71 2.61
N ASP A 162 14.30 -24.32 2.84
CA ASP A 162 14.38 -25.72 3.21
C ASP A 162 13.97 -25.90 4.67
N LEU A 163 14.41 -25.03 5.56
CA LEU A 163 13.93 -25.01 6.94
C LEU A 163 12.40 -24.83 7.00
N ILE A 164 11.84 -23.90 6.20
CA ILE A 164 10.40 -23.69 6.15
C ILE A 164 9.67 -24.99 5.76
N ARG A 165 10.16 -25.68 4.75
CA ARG A 165 9.60 -26.97 4.29
C ARG A 165 9.77 -28.08 5.34
N GLU A 166 10.95 -28.18 5.97
CA GLU A 166 11.23 -29.16 7.02
C GLU A 166 10.31 -29.00 8.23
N LYS A 167 9.88 -27.77 8.52
CA LYS A 167 8.90 -27.47 9.57
C LYS A 167 7.45 -27.73 9.12
N GLY A 168 7.23 -28.24 7.91
CA GLY A 168 5.91 -28.52 7.36
C GLY A 168 5.13 -27.28 6.94
N LEU A 169 5.81 -26.13 6.78
CA LEU A 169 5.21 -24.88 6.36
C LEU A 169 5.34 -24.66 4.85
N ASN A 170 4.43 -23.88 4.29
CA ASN A 170 4.44 -23.54 2.88
C ASN A 170 5.31 -22.29 2.64
N PRO A 171 6.36 -22.34 1.79
CA PRO A 171 7.23 -21.19 1.50
C PRO A 171 6.61 -20.17 0.54
N GLN A 172 5.39 -20.39 0.04
CA GLN A 172 4.72 -19.46 -0.87
C GLN A 172 4.71 -18.05 -0.26
N THR A 173 5.23 -17.09 -1.02
CA THR A 173 5.42 -15.70 -0.57
C THR A 173 4.43 -14.81 -1.30
N MET A 174 3.77 -13.92 -0.58
CA MET A 174 2.81 -12.96 -1.10
C MET A 174 3.42 -11.54 -1.13
N MET A 175 3.08 -10.80 -2.19
CA MET A 175 3.41 -9.37 -2.31
C MET A 175 2.17 -8.61 -2.74
#